data_8f97a00bff9fbfd21c41440f55b9e11e
#
_entry.id   8f97a00bff9fbfd21c41440f55b9e11e
#
_cell.length_a   1.000
_cell.length_b   1.000
_cell.length_c   1.000
_cell.angle_alpha   90.00
_cell.angle_beta   90.00
_cell.angle_gamma   90.00
#
_symmetry.space_group_name_H-M   'P 1'
#
loop_
_entity.id
_entity.type
_entity.pdbx_description
1 polymer ?
#
loop_
_entity_poly.entity_id
_entity_poly.type
_entity_poly.pdbx_seq_one_letter_code
_entity_poly.pdbx_strand_id
1 'polypeptide(L)'
;VGDSKHRRAATLALAVAILLSNAGEKVGSSDKLLPAKPGRAQISALAQLFSSTVDSDFGSPQADNLKPQGIAVFISDFFGDFAELERSVTAAADQQVYGALLMILDPQEVSFPFSGRTLFESMSGNLRHESQKADGLRAKYLSVLRDRQVALASLAQSVGWQFHCHTTDQPTSTGLMWLYQALEYRQ
;
A
#
# COMPACT_ATOMS: atom_id res chain seq x y z
N VAL A 1 20.60 8.28 -0.81
CA VAL A 1 19.73 7.44 -1.64
C VAL A 1 18.55 7.09 -0.77
N GLY A 2 17.35 7.59 -1.10
CA GLY A 2 16.12 7.32 -0.35
C GLY A 2 15.72 5.84 -0.43
N ASP A 3 14.89 5.40 0.52
CA ASP A 3 14.32 4.05 0.52
C ASP A 3 13.30 3.92 -0.63
N SER A 4 13.32 2.82 -1.40
CA SER A 4 12.33 2.65 -2.45
C SER A 4 10.93 2.39 -1.86
N LYS A 5 9.86 2.76 -2.58
CA LYS A 5 8.47 2.49 -2.15
C LYS A 5 8.26 1.02 -1.82
N HIS A 6 8.75 0.11 -2.68
CA HIS A 6 8.67 -1.32 -2.45
C HIS A 6 9.35 -1.75 -1.14
N ARG A 7 10.60 -1.31 -0.92
CA ARG A 7 11.34 -1.64 0.30
C ARG A 7 10.66 -1.08 1.54
N ARG A 8 10.12 0.14 1.47
CA ARG A 8 9.37 0.76 2.55
C ARG A 8 8.09 -0.03 2.85
N ALA A 9 7.32 -0.41 1.84
CA ALA A 9 6.12 -1.22 1.98
C ALA A 9 6.43 -2.60 2.60
N ALA A 10 7.44 -3.29 2.09
CA ALA A 10 7.89 -4.58 2.62
C ALA A 10 8.33 -4.50 4.09
N THR A 11 9.08 -3.45 4.45
CA THR A 11 9.52 -3.21 5.83
C THR A 11 8.34 -2.98 6.77
N LEU A 12 7.37 -2.15 6.39
CA LEU A 12 6.17 -1.87 7.18
C LEU A 12 5.27 -3.10 7.30
N ALA A 13 5.07 -3.84 6.20
CA ALA A 13 4.30 -5.08 6.20
C ALA A 13 4.91 -6.13 7.14
N LEU A 14 6.24 -6.32 7.08
CA LEU A 14 6.93 -7.26 7.96
C LEU A 14 6.90 -6.80 9.43
N ALA A 15 7.09 -5.50 9.69
CA ALA A 15 7.08 -4.96 11.04
C ALA A 15 5.70 -5.14 11.70
N VAL A 16 4.60 -4.81 11.00
CA VAL A 16 3.25 -5.03 11.54
C VAL A 16 2.94 -6.51 11.72
N ALA A 17 3.40 -7.38 10.79
CA ALA A 17 3.23 -8.83 10.93
C ALA A 17 3.96 -9.38 12.18
N ILE A 18 5.17 -8.88 12.49
CA ILE A 18 5.89 -9.24 13.70
C ILE A 18 5.13 -8.80 14.96
N LEU A 19 4.61 -7.56 14.99
CA LEU A 19 3.83 -7.05 16.12
C LEU A 19 2.59 -7.91 16.38
N LEU A 20 1.82 -8.19 15.31
CA LEU A 20 0.61 -9.02 15.40
C LEU A 20 0.94 -10.46 15.82
N SER A 21 1.99 -11.05 15.26
CA SER A 21 2.44 -12.40 15.64
C SER A 21 2.88 -12.48 17.10
N ASN A 22 3.55 -11.44 17.64
CA ASN A 22 3.92 -11.36 19.06
C ASN A 22 2.70 -11.17 19.97
N ALA A 23 1.61 -10.57 19.48
CA ALA A 23 0.32 -10.49 20.15
C ALA A 23 -0.50 -11.80 20.06
N GLY A 24 0.04 -12.87 19.42
CA GLY A 24 -0.62 -14.15 19.28
C GLY A 24 -1.48 -14.30 18.04
N GLU A 25 -1.51 -13.29 17.18
CA GLU A 25 -2.31 -13.31 15.94
C GLU A 25 -1.65 -14.18 14.86
N LYS A 26 -2.48 -14.73 13.98
CA LYS A 26 -2.05 -15.45 12.78
C LYS A 26 -1.86 -14.45 11.65
N VAL A 27 -0.70 -14.44 11.02
CA VAL A 27 -0.36 -13.54 9.93
C VAL A 27 -0.09 -14.28 8.62
N GLY A 28 -0.42 -13.67 7.50
CA GLY A 28 -0.23 -14.25 6.16
C GLY A 28 -0.21 -13.18 5.08
N SER A 29 -0.16 -13.60 3.82
CA SER A 29 -0.25 -12.72 2.64
C SER A 29 -1.30 -13.30 1.69
N SER A 30 -2.24 -12.46 1.25
CA SER A 30 -3.32 -12.87 0.36
C SER A 30 -2.87 -12.95 -1.10
N ASP A 31 -2.03 -12.03 -1.54
CA ASP A 31 -1.54 -11.90 -2.92
C ASP A 31 -0.63 -13.05 -3.37
N LYS A 32 0.09 -13.66 -2.44
CA LYS A 32 1.01 -14.80 -2.71
C LYS A 32 0.53 -16.12 -2.12
N LEU A 33 -0.74 -16.20 -1.76
CA LEU A 33 -1.36 -17.42 -1.21
C LEU A 33 -0.58 -18.01 -0.02
N LEU A 34 0.01 -17.15 0.83
CA LEU A 34 0.65 -17.59 2.08
C LEU A 34 -0.38 -17.56 3.21
N PRO A 35 -1.03 -18.68 3.54
CA PRO A 35 -2.11 -18.71 4.53
C PRO A 35 -1.66 -18.23 5.89
N ALA A 36 -2.55 -17.56 6.61
CA ALA A 36 -2.25 -17.03 7.94
C ALA A 36 -1.95 -18.16 8.95
N LYS A 37 -0.74 -18.14 9.51
CA LYS A 37 -0.25 -19.09 10.51
C LYS A 37 0.44 -18.34 11.67
N PRO A 38 0.52 -18.94 12.87
CA PRO A 38 1.24 -18.36 14.00
C PRO A 38 2.74 -18.67 13.92
N GLY A 39 3.52 -17.88 14.66
CA GLY A 39 4.89 -18.20 15.06
C GLY A 39 5.99 -17.74 14.09
N ARG A 40 7.23 -17.94 14.55
CA ARG A 40 8.44 -17.39 13.88
C ARG A 40 8.68 -17.92 12.48
N ALA A 41 8.32 -19.17 12.20
CA ALA A 41 8.48 -19.75 10.86
C ALA A 41 7.66 -18.99 9.82
N GLN A 42 6.46 -18.53 10.20
CA GLN A 42 5.61 -17.72 9.34
C GLN A 42 6.22 -16.35 9.06
N ILE A 43 6.80 -15.71 10.07
CA ILE A 43 7.51 -14.42 9.89
C ILE A 43 8.70 -14.59 8.95
N SER A 44 9.46 -15.69 9.07
CA SER A 44 10.57 -15.98 8.15
C SER A 44 10.08 -16.19 6.72
N ALA A 45 8.96 -16.87 6.52
CA ALA A 45 8.34 -17.05 5.19
C ALA A 45 7.87 -15.70 4.59
N LEU A 46 7.25 -14.84 5.39
CA LEU A 46 6.86 -13.49 4.96
C LEU A 46 8.09 -12.63 4.62
N ALA A 47 9.16 -12.71 5.42
CA ALA A 47 10.40 -11.98 5.14
C ALA A 47 11.03 -12.42 3.81
N GLN A 48 11.07 -13.72 3.53
CA GLN A 48 11.54 -14.25 2.24
C GLN A 48 10.65 -13.77 1.08
N LEU A 49 9.33 -13.83 1.26
CA LEU A 49 8.36 -13.38 0.29
C LEU A 49 8.54 -11.90 -0.08
N PHE A 50 8.64 -11.03 0.91
CA PHE A 50 8.79 -9.58 0.71
C PHE A 50 10.20 -9.18 0.25
N SER A 51 11.19 -10.04 0.43
CA SER A 51 12.57 -9.83 -0.07
C SER A 51 12.75 -10.29 -1.51
N SER A 52 11.86 -11.15 -2.02
CA SER A 52 11.91 -11.57 -3.41
C SER A 52 11.44 -10.42 -4.28
N THR A 53 12.38 -9.78 -4.98
CA THR A 53 12.07 -8.84 -6.05
C THR A 53 11.39 -9.61 -7.18
N VAL A 54 10.10 -9.45 -7.31
CA VAL A 54 9.38 -9.92 -8.48
C VAL A 54 9.19 -8.72 -9.38
N ASP A 55 9.70 -8.81 -10.60
CA ASP A 55 9.40 -7.89 -11.70
C ASP A 55 7.92 -8.01 -12.16
N SER A 56 7.02 -8.28 -11.24
CA SER A 56 5.60 -8.35 -11.52
C SER A 56 5.00 -6.97 -11.27
N ASP A 57 4.28 -6.49 -12.25
CA ASP A 57 3.29 -5.43 -12.06
C ASP A 57 2.48 -5.78 -10.80
N PHE A 58 2.55 -4.92 -9.79
CA PHE A 58 1.85 -5.15 -8.53
C PHE A 58 0.35 -5.06 -8.83
N GLY A 59 -0.26 -6.23 -8.99
CA GLY A 59 -1.68 -6.35 -9.28
C GLY A 59 -2.54 -5.72 -8.18
N SER A 60 -3.79 -5.51 -8.51
CA SER A 60 -4.79 -5.03 -7.55
C SER A 60 -4.87 -5.99 -6.35
N PRO A 61 -5.06 -5.49 -5.12
CA PRO A 61 -5.21 -6.32 -3.94
C PRO A 61 -6.35 -7.32 -4.13
N GLN A 62 -6.10 -8.60 -3.83
CA GLN A 62 -7.12 -9.66 -3.94
C GLN A 62 -7.71 -9.96 -2.56
N ALA A 63 -9.02 -9.86 -2.44
CA ALA A 63 -9.75 -10.15 -1.20
C ALA A 63 -10.16 -11.62 -1.06
N ASP A 64 -10.02 -12.43 -2.11
CA ASP A 64 -10.57 -13.79 -2.20
C ASP A 64 -10.06 -14.76 -1.13
N ASN A 65 -8.89 -14.46 -0.54
CA ASN A 65 -8.24 -15.31 0.45
C ASN A 65 -8.26 -14.72 1.86
N LEU A 66 -9.02 -13.65 2.09
CA LEU A 66 -9.16 -13.06 3.42
C LEU A 66 -10.11 -13.92 4.26
N LYS A 67 -9.77 -14.07 5.53
CA LYS A 67 -10.67 -14.77 6.48
C LYS A 67 -11.74 -13.82 6.96
N PRO A 68 -13.02 -14.25 7.02
CA PRO A 68 -14.08 -13.46 7.63
C PRO A 68 -13.70 -13.03 9.06
N GLN A 69 -14.09 -11.83 9.44
CA GLN A 69 -13.80 -11.22 10.73
C GLN A 69 -12.29 -11.03 11.01
N GLY A 70 -11.47 -11.12 9.97
CA GLY A 70 -10.04 -10.89 10.04
C GLY A 70 -9.66 -9.42 9.99
N ILE A 71 -8.34 -9.18 9.90
CA ILE A 71 -7.76 -7.86 9.67
C ILE A 71 -6.97 -7.92 8.37
N ALA A 72 -7.12 -6.89 7.52
CA ALA A 72 -6.36 -6.73 6.30
C ALA A 72 -5.61 -5.39 6.29
N VAL A 73 -4.37 -5.41 5.81
CA VAL A 73 -3.58 -4.19 5.58
C VAL A 73 -3.15 -4.19 4.11
N PHE A 74 -3.60 -3.21 3.37
CA PHE A 74 -3.20 -2.99 1.99
C PHE A 74 -2.17 -1.88 1.94
N ILE A 75 -0.97 -2.20 1.45
CA ILE A 75 0.16 -1.26 1.36
C ILE A 75 0.57 -1.17 -0.11
N SER A 76 0.33 -0.02 -0.74
CA SER A 76 0.59 0.21 -2.16
C SER A 76 0.71 1.71 -2.43
N ASP A 77 1.10 2.11 -3.64
CA ASP A 77 0.88 3.47 -4.13
C ASP A 77 -0.55 3.68 -4.66
N PHE A 78 -1.30 2.61 -4.85
CA PHE A 78 -2.69 2.62 -5.32
C PHE A 78 -2.90 3.40 -6.63
N PHE A 79 -1.92 3.40 -7.54
CA PHE A 79 -2.08 4.02 -8.86
C PHE A 79 -2.75 3.11 -9.90
N GLY A 80 -3.01 1.85 -9.57
CA GLY A 80 -3.74 0.90 -10.41
C GLY A 80 -5.23 1.23 -10.60
N ASP A 81 -5.99 0.28 -11.13
CA ASP A 81 -7.42 0.44 -11.36
C ASP A 81 -8.17 0.61 -10.01
N PHE A 82 -8.82 1.78 -9.87
CA PHE A 82 -9.58 2.09 -8.66
C PHE A 82 -10.81 1.20 -8.49
N ALA A 83 -11.47 0.82 -9.59
CA ALA A 83 -12.66 -0.03 -9.51
C ALA A 83 -12.33 -1.46 -9.04
N GLU A 84 -11.14 -1.97 -9.36
CA GLU A 84 -10.67 -3.26 -8.83
C GLU A 84 -10.37 -3.17 -7.34
N LEU A 85 -9.69 -2.10 -6.91
CA LEU A 85 -9.44 -1.86 -5.48
C LEU A 85 -10.75 -1.73 -4.70
N GLU A 86 -11.70 -0.93 -5.19
CA GLU A 86 -13.01 -0.72 -4.57
C GLU A 86 -13.76 -2.04 -4.42
N ARG A 87 -13.80 -2.88 -5.47
CA ARG A 87 -14.41 -4.22 -5.39
C ARG A 87 -13.74 -5.10 -4.33
N SER A 88 -12.40 -5.09 -4.27
CA SER A 88 -11.66 -5.90 -3.31
C SER A 88 -11.89 -5.45 -1.86
N VAL A 89 -11.88 -4.13 -1.62
CA VAL A 89 -12.13 -3.55 -0.28
C VAL A 89 -13.57 -3.82 0.16
N THR A 90 -14.54 -3.61 -0.73
CA THR A 90 -15.97 -3.87 -0.44
C THR A 90 -16.21 -5.34 -0.16
N ALA A 91 -15.67 -6.25 -0.98
CA ALA A 91 -15.79 -7.69 -0.75
C ALA A 91 -15.17 -8.16 0.57
N ALA A 92 -14.07 -7.52 1.00
CA ALA A 92 -13.48 -7.77 2.31
C ALA A 92 -14.39 -7.27 3.44
N ALA A 93 -14.94 -6.07 3.31
CA ALA A 93 -15.84 -5.49 4.30
C ALA A 93 -17.15 -6.29 4.45
N ASP A 94 -17.70 -6.81 3.35
CA ASP A 94 -18.88 -7.70 3.36
C ASP A 94 -18.61 -8.98 4.17
N GLN A 95 -17.37 -9.42 4.25
CA GLN A 95 -16.94 -10.53 5.12
C GLN A 95 -16.59 -10.09 6.55
N GLN A 96 -16.94 -8.86 6.92
CA GLN A 96 -16.61 -8.28 8.22
C GLN A 96 -15.09 -8.21 8.49
N VAL A 97 -14.29 -8.07 7.44
CA VAL A 97 -12.85 -7.82 7.58
C VAL A 97 -12.64 -6.35 7.89
N TYR A 98 -11.95 -6.07 8.98
CA TYR A 98 -11.46 -4.72 9.28
C TYR A 98 -10.14 -4.46 8.57
N GLY A 99 -9.82 -3.20 8.30
CA GLY A 99 -8.59 -2.98 7.59
C GLY A 99 -8.07 -1.56 7.55
N ALA A 100 -6.90 -1.45 6.93
CA ALA A 100 -6.23 -0.19 6.68
C ALA A 100 -5.66 -0.15 5.26
N LEU A 101 -5.77 1.00 4.62
CA LEU A 101 -5.12 1.34 3.37
C LEU A 101 -3.95 2.28 3.69
N LEU A 102 -2.72 1.83 3.44
CA LEU A 102 -1.52 2.65 3.61
C LEU A 102 -0.92 2.95 2.25
N MET A 103 -1.09 4.18 1.79
CA MET A 103 -0.50 4.67 0.55
C MET A 103 0.96 5.03 0.76
N ILE A 104 1.87 4.47 -0.03
CA ILE A 104 3.30 4.81 0.00
C ILE A 104 3.66 5.63 -1.22
N LEU A 105 4.19 6.82 -1.00
CA LEU A 105 4.63 7.74 -2.05
C LEU A 105 6.11 8.09 -1.91
N ASP A 106 6.74 8.37 -3.05
CA ASP A 106 8.03 9.04 -3.05
C ASP A 106 7.84 10.55 -2.84
N PRO A 107 8.73 11.26 -2.11
CA PRO A 107 8.66 12.70 -1.94
C PRO A 107 8.60 13.47 -3.28
N GLN A 108 9.21 12.91 -4.34
CA GLN A 108 9.16 13.51 -5.67
C GLN A 108 7.76 13.39 -6.31
N GLU A 109 7.00 12.35 -5.99
CA GLU A 109 5.60 12.22 -6.44
C GLU A 109 4.70 13.27 -5.76
N VAL A 110 4.97 13.58 -4.50
CA VAL A 110 4.20 14.57 -3.73
C VAL A 110 4.55 16.00 -4.14
N SER A 111 5.84 16.30 -4.33
CA SER A 111 6.32 17.65 -4.65
C SER A 111 6.32 17.96 -6.14
N PHE A 112 6.42 16.93 -6.98
CA PHE A 112 6.61 17.01 -8.42
C PHE A 112 7.65 18.08 -8.80
N PRO A 113 8.92 17.90 -8.45
CA PRO A 113 9.96 18.91 -8.62
C PRO A 113 10.46 19.02 -10.07
N PHE A 114 9.84 18.28 -10.99
CA PHE A 114 10.26 18.21 -12.38
C PHE A 114 9.88 19.48 -13.13
N SER A 115 10.85 20.06 -13.84
CA SER A 115 10.69 21.23 -14.69
C SER A 115 11.41 21.03 -16.04
N GLY A 116 10.91 21.68 -17.09
CA GLY A 116 11.51 21.59 -18.42
C GLY A 116 11.26 20.25 -19.11
N ARG A 117 12.27 19.76 -19.85
CA ARG A 117 12.20 18.48 -20.57
C ARG A 117 12.48 17.32 -19.62
N THR A 118 11.47 16.52 -19.34
CA THR A 118 11.56 15.40 -18.40
C THR A 118 11.09 14.11 -19.06
N LEU A 119 11.85 13.03 -18.85
CA LEU A 119 11.51 11.69 -19.30
C LEU A 119 10.82 10.96 -18.15
N PHE A 120 9.58 10.55 -18.37
CA PHE A 120 8.84 9.72 -17.43
C PHE A 120 8.87 8.26 -17.91
N GLU A 121 9.36 7.38 -17.06
CA GLU A 121 9.37 5.92 -17.30
C GLU A 121 8.39 5.22 -16.36
N SER A 122 7.57 4.34 -16.92
CA SER A 122 6.76 3.43 -16.09
C SER A 122 7.66 2.41 -15.39
N MET A 123 7.30 1.96 -14.18
CA MET A 123 8.05 0.93 -13.45
C MET A 123 8.17 -0.39 -14.23
N SER A 124 7.23 -0.68 -15.14
CA SER A 124 7.31 -1.82 -16.07
C SER A 124 8.22 -1.58 -17.28
N GLY A 125 8.81 -0.39 -17.44
CA GLY A 125 9.68 -0.02 -18.56
C GLY A 125 9.00 0.10 -19.93
N ASN A 126 7.70 -0.20 -20.02
CA ASN A 126 6.98 -0.28 -21.28
C ASN A 126 6.39 1.05 -21.76
N LEU A 127 6.31 2.05 -20.91
CA LEU A 127 5.81 3.38 -21.25
C LEU A 127 6.87 4.44 -20.94
N ARG A 128 7.39 5.06 -22.01
CA ARG A 128 8.24 6.24 -21.92
C ARG A 128 7.46 7.43 -22.45
N HIS A 129 7.26 8.42 -21.64
CA HIS A 129 6.65 9.68 -22.04
C HIS A 129 7.61 10.82 -21.83
N GLU A 130 8.03 11.46 -22.92
CA GLU A 130 8.87 12.65 -22.89
C GLU A 130 7.98 13.89 -22.96
N SER A 131 8.03 14.73 -21.93
CA SER A 131 7.31 16.00 -21.90
C SER A 131 8.28 17.17 -22.06
N GLN A 132 8.00 18.04 -23.01
CA GLN A 132 8.72 19.29 -23.20
C GLN A 132 8.24 20.42 -22.27
N LYS A 133 7.15 20.22 -21.53
CA LYS A 133 6.52 21.19 -20.62
C LYS A 133 6.06 20.52 -19.32
N ALA A 134 7.01 20.10 -18.50
CA ALA A 134 6.70 19.48 -17.20
C ALA A 134 5.89 20.41 -16.28
N ASP A 135 6.07 21.72 -16.37
CA ASP A 135 5.32 22.70 -15.56
C ASP A 135 3.83 22.66 -15.81
N GLY A 136 3.39 22.45 -17.06
CA GLY A 136 1.98 22.30 -17.40
C GLY A 136 1.37 20.99 -16.90
N LEU A 137 2.18 19.94 -16.74
CA LEU A 137 1.75 18.66 -16.22
C LEU A 137 1.69 18.62 -14.69
N ARG A 138 2.50 19.45 -14.01
CA ARG A 138 2.57 19.47 -12.54
C ARG A 138 1.20 19.71 -11.89
N ALA A 139 0.51 20.75 -12.31
CA ALA A 139 -0.79 21.09 -11.72
C ALA A 139 -1.81 19.96 -11.93
N LYS A 140 -1.83 19.39 -13.15
CA LYS A 140 -2.72 18.27 -13.50
C LYS A 140 -2.38 17.01 -12.68
N TYR A 141 -1.08 16.66 -12.59
CA TYR A 141 -0.64 15.50 -11.81
C TYR A 141 -1.00 15.64 -10.33
N LEU A 142 -0.69 16.77 -9.71
CA LEU A 142 -1.01 17.01 -8.30
C LEU A 142 -2.52 17.04 -8.02
N SER A 143 -3.33 17.47 -9.00
CA SER A 143 -4.79 17.36 -8.91
C SER A 143 -5.22 15.90 -8.90
N VAL A 144 -4.76 15.10 -9.89
CA VAL A 144 -5.09 13.67 -9.98
C VAL A 144 -4.63 12.89 -8.75
N LEU A 145 -3.44 13.18 -8.23
CA LEU A 145 -2.95 12.56 -6.99
C LEU A 145 -3.86 12.89 -5.79
N ARG A 146 -4.25 14.15 -5.65
CA ARG A 146 -5.15 14.61 -4.60
C ARG A 146 -6.53 13.95 -4.71
N ASP A 147 -7.08 13.90 -5.93
CA ASP A 147 -8.37 13.26 -6.19
C ASP A 147 -8.32 11.76 -5.84
N ARG A 148 -7.20 11.09 -6.14
CA ARG A 148 -6.96 9.69 -5.75
C ARG A 148 -6.90 9.53 -4.23
N GLN A 149 -6.19 10.39 -3.51
CA GLN A 149 -6.13 10.35 -2.04
C GLN A 149 -7.52 10.56 -1.41
N VAL A 150 -8.30 11.50 -1.94
CA VAL A 150 -9.68 11.74 -1.49
C VAL A 150 -10.57 10.51 -1.74
N ALA A 151 -10.47 9.91 -2.92
CA ALA A 151 -11.22 8.69 -3.25
C ALA A 151 -10.86 7.51 -2.33
N LEU A 152 -9.56 7.31 -2.03
CA LEU A 152 -9.10 6.27 -1.10
C LEU A 152 -9.60 6.50 0.33
N ALA A 153 -9.56 7.76 0.80
CA ALA A 153 -10.07 8.12 2.12
C ALA A 153 -11.59 7.88 2.21
N SER A 154 -12.32 8.27 1.19
CA SER A 154 -13.78 8.06 1.12
C SER A 154 -14.14 6.59 1.06
N LEU A 155 -13.42 5.79 0.27
CA LEU A 155 -13.60 4.34 0.21
C LEU A 155 -13.35 3.68 1.56
N ALA A 156 -12.22 3.98 2.20
CA ALA A 156 -11.91 3.45 3.52
C ALA A 156 -13.00 3.80 4.55
N GLN A 157 -13.41 5.07 4.59
CA GLN A 157 -14.45 5.55 5.49
C GLN A 157 -15.80 4.84 5.25
N SER A 158 -16.19 4.61 4.00
CA SER A 158 -17.47 3.99 3.65
C SER A 158 -17.61 2.55 4.17
N VAL A 159 -16.48 1.85 4.35
CA VAL A 159 -16.43 0.47 4.84
C VAL A 159 -15.88 0.35 6.27
N GLY A 160 -15.69 1.47 6.96
CA GLY A 160 -15.17 1.48 8.33
C GLY A 160 -13.66 1.17 8.45
N TRP A 161 -12.92 1.28 7.34
CA TRP A 161 -11.46 1.12 7.32
C TRP A 161 -10.75 2.44 7.55
N GLN A 162 -9.44 2.37 7.81
CA GLN A 162 -8.57 3.53 7.97
C GLN A 162 -7.73 3.77 6.71
N PHE A 163 -7.45 5.03 6.41
CA PHE A 163 -6.56 5.42 5.30
C PHE A 163 -5.47 6.38 5.78
N HIS A 164 -4.25 6.18 5.28
CA HIS A 164 -3.14 7.10 5.49
C HIS A 164 -2.21 7.14 4.28
N CYS A 165 -1.58 8.29 4.08
CA CYS A 165 -0.52 8.47 3.09
C CYS A 165 0.81 8.66 3.83
N HIS A 166 1.79 7.81 3.53
CA HIS A 166 3.14 7.83 4.09
C HIS A 166 4.15 8.05 2.97
N THR A 167 5.10 8.96 3.16
CA THR A 167 6.17 9.22 2.19
C THR A 167 7.48 8.58 2.63
N THR A 168 8.31 8.18 1.65
CA THR A 168 9.54 7.43 1.92
C THR A 168 10.64 8.24 2.62
N ASP A 169 10.53 9.57 2.72
CA ASP A 169 11.39 10.46 3.50
C ASP A 169 11.00 10.52 4.99
N GLN A 170 9.78 10.12 5.33
CA GLN A 170 9.37 10.03 6.73
C GLN A 170 10.03 8.82 7.42
N PRO A 171 10.25 8.88 8.75
CA PRO A 171 10.70 7.73 9.50
C PRO A 171 9.73 6.54 9.37
N THR A 172 10.25 5.34 9.15
CA THR A 172 9.44 4.11 9.07
C THR A 172 8.57 3.91 10.32
N SER A 173 9.06 4.34 11.49
CA SER A 173 8.30 4.31 12.75
C SER A 173 6.99 5.09 12.70
N THR A 174 6.92 6.18 11.95
CA THR A 174 5.68 6.95 11.78
C THR A 174 4.58 6.11 11.11
N GLY A 175 4.89 5.46 10.01
CA GLY A 175 3.95 4.57 9.33
C GLY A 175 3.55 3.36 10.18
N LEU A 176 4.53 2.77 10.92
CA LEU A 176 4.26 1.65 11.80
C LEU A 176 3.36 2.03 12.98
N MET A 177 3.60 3.18 13.62
CA MET A 177 2.75 3.67 14.72
C MET A 177 1.33 3.94 14.24
N TRP A 178 1.18 4.54 13.05
CA TRP A 178 -0.14 4.74 12.47
C TRP A 178 -0.85 3.40 12.21
N LEU A 179 -0.17 2.42 11.60
CA LEU A 179 -0.74 1.08 11.38
C LEU A 179 -1.17 0.43 12.70
N TYR A 180 -0.34 0.51 13.72
CA TYR A 180 -0.66 -0.01 15.04
C TYR A 180 -1.95 0.61 15.59
N GLN A 181 -2.06 1.93 15.59
CA GLN A 181 -3.26 2.65 16.03
C GLN A 181 -4.50 2.30 15.18
N ALA A 182 -4.34 2.25 13.84
CA ALA A 182 -5.45 1.92 12.94
C ALA A 182 -6.02 0.52 13.18
N LEU A 183 -5.18 -0.43 13.60
CA LEU A 183 -5.60 -1.82 13.86
C LEU A 183 -6.11 -2.05 15.30
N GLU A 184 -5.78 -1.16 16.25
CA GLU A 184 -6.35 -1.19 17.60
C GLU A 184 -7.79 -0.68 17.64
N TYR A 185 -8.19 0.21 16.72
CA TYR A 185 -9.53 0.79 16.66
C TYR A 185 -10.57 -0.24 16.13
N ARG A 186 -10.80 -1.29 16.89
CA ARG A 186 -11.95 -2.16 16.73
C ARG A 186 -13.12 -1.56 17.53
N GLN A 187 -13.90 -0.69 16.93
CA GLN A 187 -15.21 -0.33 17.48
C GLN A 187 -16.30 -0.97 16.64
#